data_415dfae03bc04fcc0dc5119193230a32
#
_entry.id   415dfae03bc04fcc0dc5119193230a32
#
_cell.length_a   1.000
_cell.length_b   1.000
_cell.length_c   1.000
_cell.angle_alpha   90.00
_cell.angle_beta   90.00
_cell.angle_gamma   90.00
#
_symmetry.space_group_name_H-M   'P 1'
#
loop_
_entity.id
_entity.type
_entity.pdbx_description
1 polymer ?
#
loop_
_entity_poly.entity_id
_entity_poly.type
_entity_poly.pdbx_seq_one_letter_code
_entity_poly.pdbx_strand_id
1 'polypeptide(L)'
;MTDSSKGTIVDMSIGPLSELMLQHMVLMNLVVPGLIYMLRPTVPSTVSGNWPLATATQLALLWGWHSPPALGAAMSNPIIMLAMHASLTAAAAWFWLAIYATSAAGRWRAIFALLITGKLFCLLGALLVFAPRALFGAMMRGPDMVSMSESLADQQLAGLVMLVVCPLIYVTSGIVLASRWFLTMEAQSRADG
;
A
#
# COMPACT_ATOMS: atom_id res chain seq x y z
N MET A 1 -22.25 -4.44 -47.82
CA MET A 1 -21.01 -3.79 -47.40
C MET A 1 -21.37 -2.94 -46.19
N THR A 2 -21.36 -3.52 -45.03
CA THR A 2 -21.63 -2.84 -43.77
C THR A 2 -20.34 -2.88 -42.94
N ASP A 3 -19.87 -1.69 -42.70
CA ASP A 3 -18.65 -1.33 -42.01
C ASP A 3 -18.65 -1.93 -40.58
N SER A 4 -17.76 -2.91 -40.37
CA SER A 4 -17.54 -3.58 -39.06
C SER A 4 -16.21 -3.13 -38.49
N SER A 5 -16.03 -1.82 -38.37
CA SER A 5 -14.91 -1.23 -37.62
C SER A 5 -15.39 -0.53 -36.34
N LYS A 6 -16.14 -1.24 -35.47
CA LYS A 6 -16.18 -0.87 -34.06
C LYS A 6 -14.90 -1.41 -33.46
N GLY A 7 -13.86 -0.58 -33.48
CA GLY A 7 -12.69 -0.81 -32.63
C GLY A 7 -13.18 -1.07 -31.22
N THR A 8 -12.86 -2.24 -30.70
CA THR A 8 -13.09 -2.64 -29.32
C THR A 8 -12.29 -1.65 -28.46
N ILE A 9 -12.94 -0.57 -28.07
CA ILE A 9 -12.46 0.20 -26.93
C ILE A 9 -12.53 -0.82 -25.78
N VAL A 10 -11.37 -1.26 -25.32
CA VAL A 10 -11.28 -2.05 -24.10
C VAL A 10 -11.92 -1.17 -23.05
N ASP A 11 -13.14 -1.49 -22.67
CA ASP A 11 -13.81 -0.85 -21.53
C ASP A 11 -13.00 -1.22 -20.30
N MET A 12 -12.07 -0.36 -19.93
CA MET A 12 -11.27 -0.49 -18.70
C MET A 12 -12.16 -0.08 -17.53
N SER A 13 -13.26 -0.78 -17.36
CA SER A 13 -14.05 -0.68 -16.13
C SER A 13 -13.20 -1.20 -14.99
N ILE A 14 -12.92 -0.32 -14.03
CA ILE A 14 -12.26 -0.69 -12.79
C ILE A 14 -13.17 -1.68 -12.08
N GLY A 15 -12.71 -2.90 -11.91
CA GLY A 15 -13.48 -3.93 -11.22
C GLY A 15 -13.49 -3.73 -9.69
N PRO A 16 -14.34 -4.45 -8.97
CA PRO A 16 -14.54 -4.27 -7.55
C PRO A 16 -13.28 -4.54 -6.72
N LEU A 17 -12.40 -5.43 -7.16
CA LEU A 17 -11.14 -5.70 -6.48
C LEU A 17 -10.14 -4.56 -6.68
N SER A 18 -10.00 -4.06 -7.90
CA SER A 18 -9.13 -2.93 -8.21
C SER A 18 -9.57 -1.66 -7.49
N GLU A 19 -10.88 -1.41 -7.40
CA GLU A 19 -11.44 -0.28 -6.65
C GLU A 19 -11.12 -0.40 -5.16
N LEU A 20 -11.37 -1.57 -4.57
CA LEU A 20 -11.07 -1.83 -3.17
C LEU A 20 -9.57 -1.63 -2.86
N MET A 21 -8.68 -2.14 -3.73
CA MET A 21 -7.24 -1.97 -3.59
C MET A 21 -6.83 -0.50 -3.69
N LEU A 22 -7.41 0.24 -4.63
CA LEU A 22 -7.13 1.66 -4.80
C LEU A 22 -7.55 2.47 -3.57
N GLN A 23 -8.72 2.20 -3.00
CA GLN A 23 -9.25 2.91 -1.83
C GLN A 23 -8.31 2.82 -0.63
N HIS A 24 -7.94 1.61 -0.20
CA HIS A 24 -7.06 1.49 0.98
C HIS A 24 -5.62 1.91 0.69
N MET A 25 -5.14 1.78 -0.55
CA MET A 25 -3.81 2.29 -0.92
C MET A 25 -3.74 3.82 -0.87
N VAL A 26 -4.75 4.52 -1.38
CA VAL A 26 -4.83 5.98 -1.27
C VAL A 26 -4.89 6.38 0.21
N LEU A 27 -5.69 5.69 1.00
CA LEU A 27 -5.84 5.98 2.41
C LEU A 27 -4.53 5.78 3.18
N MET A 28 -3.88 4.63 3.03
CA MET A 28 -2.66 4.27 3.77
C MET A 28 -1.42 5.04 3.32
N ASN A 29 -1.31 5.34 2.04
CA ASN A 29 -0.06 5.83 1.45
C ASN A 29 -0.08 7.31 1.06
N LEU A 30 -1.25 7.94 0.96
CA LEU A 30 -1.38 9.37 0.66
C LEU A 30 -2.07 10.13 1.78
N VAL A 31 -3.26 9.70 2.20
CA VAL A 31 -4.05 10.42 3.19
C VAL A 31 -3.37 10.41 4.55
N VAL A 32 -3.02 9.23 5.05
CA VAL A 32 -2.39 9.09 6.38
C VAL A 32 -1.06 9.83 6.49
N PRO A 33 -0.05 9.61 5.62
CA PRO A 33 1.21 10.36 5.72
C PRO A 33 1.02 11.86 5.45
N GLY A 34 0.11 12.24 4.54
CA GLY A 34 -0.23 13.63 4.28
C GLY A 34 -0.77 14.33 5.53
N LEU A 35 -1.71 13.71 6.24
CA LEU A 35 -2.25 14.25 7.49
C LEU A 35 -1.18 14.36 8.58
N ILE A 36 -0.33 13.35 8.75
CA ILE A 36 0.76 13.39 9.73
C ILE A 36 1.72 14.53 9.42
N TYR A 37 2.07 14.71 8.13
CA TYR A 37 2.95 15.80 7.72
C TYR A 37 2.32 17.19 7.93
N MET A 38 1.02 17.33 7.70
CA MET A 38 0.29 18.60 7.88
C MET A 38 0.08 18.95 9.36
N LEU A 39 -0.34 17.98 10.15
CA LEU A 39 -0.67 18.17 11.57
C LEU A 39 0.58 18.27 12.45
N ARG A 40 1.71 17.75 12.01
CA ARG A 40 3.00 17.74 12.75
C ARG A 40 2.83 17.34 14.21
N PRO A 41 2.21 16.19 14.51
CA PRO A 41 1.88 15.81 15.87
C PRO A 41 3.14 15.67 16.74
N THR A 42 3.00 15.99 18.02
CA THR A 42 4.03 15.66 19.01
C THR A 42 3.97 14.17 19.28
N VAL A 43 5.00 13.43 18.89
CA VAL A 43 5.03 11.98 18.97
C VAL A 43 5.91 11.53 20.15
N PRO A 44 5.39 10.71 21.07
CA PRO A 44 6.19 10.16 22.17
C PRO A 44 7.37 9.32 21.65
N SER A 45 8.48 9.32 22.36
CA SER A 45 9.69 8.54 22.02
C SER A 45 9.43 7.03 21.94
N THR A 46 8.46 6.55 22.70
CA THR A 46 8.01 5.14 22.65
C THR A 46 7.46 4.73 21.30
N VAL A 47 6.84 5.64 20.57
CA VAL A 47 6.31 5.38 19.22
C VAL A 47 7.44 5.31 18.21
N SER A 48 8.40 6.24 18.26
CA SER A 48 9.55 6.25 17.35
C SER A 48 10.51 5.07 17.59
N GLY A 49 10.64 4.64 18.84
CA GLY A 49 11.46 3.48 19.21
C GLY A 49 10.91 2.14 18.71
N ASN A 50 9.60 2.04 18.54
CA ASN A 50 8.90 0.81 18.14
C ASN A 50 8.68 0.67 16.61
N TRP A 51 9.51 1.31 15.78
CA TRP A 51 9.43 1.22 14.34
C TRP A 51 9.42 -0.24 13.79
N PRO A 52 10.17 -1.22 14.37
CA PRO A 52 10.13 -2.59 13.84
C PRO A 52 8.76 -3.23 14.04
N LEU A 53 8.15 -2.99 15.22
CA LEU A 53 6.83 -3.53 15.54
C LEU A 53 5.76 -2.86 14.67
N ALA A 54 5.83 -1.55 14.46
CA ALA A 54 4.92 -0.83 13.56
C ALA A 54 5.01 -1.37 12.12
N THR A 55 6.24 -1.58 11.63
CA THR A 55 6.50 -2.16 10.30
C THR A 55 5.94 -3.59 10.21
N ALA A 56 6.24 -4.44 11.19
CA ALA A 56 5.78 -5.82 11.21
C ALA A 56 4.24 -5.90 11.30
N THR A 57 3.60 -5.07 12.12
CA THR A 57 2.13 -5.01 12.23
C THR A 57 1.49 -4.59 10.91
N GLN A 58 2.01 -3.55 10.27
CA GLN A 58 1.50 -3.11 8.97
C GLN A 58 1.61 -4.20 7.92
N LEU A 59 2.75 -4.88 7.84
CA LEU A 59 2.99 -5.97 6.89
C LEU A 59 2.11 -7.19 7.20
N ALA A 60 2.01 -7.58 8.48
CA ALA A 60 1.19 -8.73 8.88
C ALA A 60 -0.30 -8.50 8.57
N LEU A 61 -0.83 -7.31 8.86
CA LEU A 61 -2.21 -6.97 8.54
C LEU A 61 -2.43 -6.89 7.03
N LEU A 62 -1.51 -6.29 6.27
CA LEU A 62 -1.62 -6.24 4.83
C LEU A 62 -1.68 -7.64 4.23
N TRP A 63 -0.71 -8.50 4.52
CA TRP A 63 -0.66 -9.86 4.00
C TRP A 63 -1.82 -10.71 4.52
N GLY A 64 -2.22 -10.54 5.78
CA GLY A 64 -3.36 -11.24 6.36
C GLY A 64 -4.67 -10.92 5.64
N TRP A 65 -4.96 -9.65 5.43
CA TRP A 65 -6.18 -9.23 4.73
C TRP A 65 -6.19 -9.59 3.24
N HIS A 66 -5.04 -9.69 2.60
CA HIS A 66 -4.93 -10.13 1.20
C HIS A 66 -4.96 -11.65 1.03
N SER A 67 -5.07 -12.42 2.10
CA SER A 67 -5.34 -13.85 1.97
C SER A 67 -6.76 -14.07 1.41
N PRO A 68 -6.96 -15.06 0.51
CA PRO A 68 -8.27 -15.29 -0.12
C PRO A 68 -9.44 -15.41 0.87
N PRO A 69 -9.34 -16.15 2.01
CA PRO A 69 -10.45 -16.24 2.94
C PRO A 69 -10.77 -14.92 3.65
N ALA A 70 -9.75 -14.14 4.05
CA ALA A 70 -9.98 -12.88 4.76
C ALA A 70 -10.56 -11.81 3.84
N LEU A 71 -10.00 -11.65 2.64
CA LEU A 71 -10.49 -10.70 1.65
C LEU A 71 -11.92 -11.06 1.21
N GLY A 72 -12.20 -12.34 1.00
CA GLY A 72 -13.54 -12.78 0.67
C GLY A 72 -14.57 -12.51 1.76
N ALA A 73 -14.20 -12.71 3.02
CA ALA A 73 -15.04 -12.32 4.15
C ALA A 73 -15.30 -10.81 4.19
N ALA A 74 -14.28 -9.99 3.91
CA ALA A 74 -14.43 -8.54 3.84
C ALA A 74 -15.36 -8.09 2.70
N MET A 75 -15.23 -8.69 1.51
CA MET A 75 -16.09 -8.37 0.36
C MET A 75 -17.55 -8.82 0.56
N SER A 76 -17.80 -9.85 1.37
CA SER A 76 -19.14 -10.36 1.64
C SER A 76 -19.84 -9.71 2.84
N ASN A 77 -19.10 -9.00 3.71
CA ASN A 77 -19.66 -8.45 4.94
C ASN A 77 -19.13 -7.01 5.18
N PRO A 78 -20.01 -6.00 5.21
CA PRO A 78 -19.61 -4.60 5.38
C PRO A 78 -18.92 -4.32 6.73
N ILE A 79 -19.24 -5.08 7.79
CA ILE A 79 -18.59 -4.90 9.10
C ILE A 79 -17.14 -5.39 9.02
N ILE A 80 -16.89 -6.53 8.36
CA ILE A 80 -15.54 -7.06 8.17
C ILE A 80 -14.75 -6.15 7.24
N MET A 81 -15.37 -5.60 6.19
CA MET A 81 -14.76 -4.61 5.32
C MET A 81 -14.35 -3.35 6.09
N LEU A 82 -15.21 -2.85 6.96
CA LEU A 82 -14.89 -1.70 7.83
C LEU A 82 -13.72 -2.03 8.77
N ALA A 83 -13.71 -3.22 9.37
CA ALA A 83 -12.62 -3.69 10.23
C ALA A 83 -11.29 -3.79 9.48
N MET A 84 -11.31 -4.26 8.23
CA MET A 84 -10.15 -4.29 7.34
C MET A 84 -9.59 -2.87 7.12
N HIS A 85 -10.42 -1.94 6.65
CA HIS A 85 -9.98 -0.57 6.41
C HIS A 85 -9.49 0.13 7.68
N ALA A 86 -10.18 -0.04 8.79
CA ALA A 86 -9.82 0.56 10.07
C ALA A 86 -8.47 0.02 10.59
N SER A 87 -8.28 -1.30 10.56
CA SER A 87 -7.03 -1.93 11.02
C SER A 87 -5.84 -1.60 10.13
N LEU A 88 -6.01 -1.61 8.81
CA LEU A 88 -4.97 -1.21 7.85
C LEU A 88 -4.60 0.27 8.01
N THR A 89 -5.59 1.15 8.16
CA THR A 89 -5.37 2.59 8.35
C THR A 89 -4.68 2.87 9.67
N ALA A 90 -5.08 2.21 10.76
CA ALA A 90 -4.44 2.36 12.07
C ALA A 90 -2.98 1.88 12.05
N ALA A 91 -2.71 0.75 11.41
CA ALA A 91 -1.35 0.24 11.24
C ALA A 91 -0.48 1.19 10.38
N ALA A 92 -1.03 1.71 9.30
CA ALA A 92 -0.35 2.71 8.47
C ALA A 92 -0.08 4.00 9.25
N ALA A 93 -1.03 4.48 10.04
CA ALA A 93 -0.85 5.66 10.87
C ALA A 93 0.28 5.44 11.89
N TRP A 94 0.32 4.30 12.56
CA TRP A 94 1.41 3.96 13.48
C TRP A 94 2.75 3.89 12.76
N PHE A 95 2.82 3.23 11.62
CA PHE A 95 4.03 3.14 10.80
C PHE A 95 4.54 4.54 10.40
N TRP A 96 3.70 5.36 9.79
CA TRP A 96 4.10 6.70 9.34
C TRP A 96 4.45 7.64 10.50
N LEU A 97 3.78 7.52 11.66
CA LEU A 97 4.16 8.23 12.88
C LEU A 97 5.54 7.81 13.37
N ALA A 98 5.86 6.51 13.36
CA ALA A 98 7.19 6.02 13.74
C ALA A 98 8.27 6.52 12.77
N ILE A 99 8.01 6.56 11.45
CA ILE A 99 8.91 7.13 10.45
C ILE A 99 9.09 8.63 10.68
N TYR A 100 8.00 9.38 10.87
CA TYR A 100 8.02 10.83 11.07
C TYR A 100 8.80 11.23 12.34
N ALA A 101 8.63 10.49 13.42
CA ALA A 101 9.23 10.77 14.71
C ALA A 101 10.71 10.31 14.83
N THR A 102 11.26 9.69 13.78
CA THR A 102 12.62 9.18 13.80
C THR A 102 13.64 10.33 13.86
N SER A 103 14.54 10.29 14.87
CA SER A 103 15.61 11.26 15.04
C SER A 103 16.64 11.22 13.90
N ALA A 104 17.49 12.25 13.81
CA ALA A 104 18.55 12.30 12.79
C ALA A 104 19.49 11.07 12.85
N ALA A 105 19.88 10.64 14.04
CA ALA A 105 20.75 9.47 14.25
C ALA A 105 20.05 8.14 13.86
N GLY A 106 18.72 8.10 13.90
CA GLY A 106 17.93 6.91 13.57
C GLY A 106 17.42 6.85 12.14
N ARG A 107 17.70 7.83 11.28
CA ARG A 107 17.12 7.93 9.92
C ARG A 107 17.36 6.70 9.05
N TRP A 108 18.48 6.03 9.18
CA TRP A 108 18.75 4.78 8.46
C TRP A 108 17.69 3.70 8.76
N ARG A 109 17.16 3.67 9.98
CA ARG A 109 16.09 2.73 10.39
C ARG A 109 14.78 3.04 9.67
N ALA A 110 14.44 4.32 9.56
CA ALA A 110 13.28 4.77 8.80
C ALA A 110 13.40 4.44 7.31
N ILE A 111 14.57 4.67 6.72
CA ILE A 111 14.86 4.32 5.32
C ILE A 111 14.72 2.81 5.12
N PHE A 112 15.30 2.02 6.01
CA PHE A 112 15.21 0.56 5.95
C PHE A 112 13.75 0.08 6.06
N ALA A 113 12.97 0.64 7.00
CA ALA A 113 11.54 0.32 7.15
C ALA A 113 10.74 0.64 5.88
N LEU A 114 10.98 1.79 5.26
CA LEU A 114 10.34 2.18 4.00
C LEU A 114 10.69 1.22 2.86
N LEU A 115 11.97 0.86 2.72
CA LEU A 115 12.42 -0.03 1.64
C LEU A 115 11.87 -1.45 1.80
N ILE A 116 11.90 -2.02 3.00
CA ILE A 116 11.38 -3.38 3.21
C ILE A 116 9.86 -3.42 3.04
N THR A 117 9.16 -2.40 3.51
CA THR A 117 7.70 -2.30 3.33
C THR A 117 7.35 -2.19 1.86
N GLY A 118 7.99 -1.30 1.12
CA GLY A 118 7.78 -1.14 -0.32
C GLY A 118 8.07 -2.43 -1.10
N LYS A 119 9.15 -3.14 -0.76
CA LYS A 119 9.49 -4.43 -1.39
C LYS A 119 8.45 -5.51 -1.14
N LEU A 120 7.95 -5.63 0.08
CA LEU A 120 6.95 -6.65 0.42
C LEU A 120 5.56 -6.31 -0.15
N PHE A 121 5.24 -5.04 -0.32
CA PHE A 121 4.05 -4.61 -1.07
C PHE A 121 4.17 -4.95 -2.56
N CYS A 122 5.35 -4.70 -3.16
CA CYS A 122 5.62 -5.11 -4.54
C CYS A 122 5.51 -6.62 -4.72
N LEU A 123 6.01 -7.41 -3.77
CA LEU A 123 5.91 -8.86 -3.83
C LEU A 123 4.45 -9.33 -3.84
N LEU A 124 3.61 -8.74 -2.99
CA LEU A 124 2.18 -9.04 -2.98
C LEU A 124 1.52 -8.65 -4.30
N GLY A 125 1.81 -7.44 -4.82
CA GLY A 125 1.32 -7.00 -6.14
C GLY A 125 1.77 -7.95 -7.27
N ALA A 126 3.03 -8.37 -7.27
CA ALA A 126 3.56 -9.33 -8.23
C ALA A 126 2.84 -10.69 -8.14
N LEU A 127 2.57 -11.19 -6.94
CA LEU A 127 1.80 -12.43 -6.75
C LEU A 127 0.39 -12.33 -7.37
N LEU A 128 -0.26 -11.18 -7.26
CA LEU A 128 -1.58 -10.96 -7.86
C LEU A 128 -1.51 -10.88 -9.39
N VAL A 129 -0.49 -10.19 -9.94
CA VAL A 129 -0.31 -10.05 -11.41
C VAL A 129 0.02 -11.37 -12.06
N PHE A 130 0.94 -12.15 -11.47
CA PHE A 130 1.44 -13.39 -12.07
C PHE A 130 0.67 -14.63 -11.65
N ALA A 131 -0.39 -14.52 -10.86
CA ALA A 131 -1.24 -15.64 -10.51
C ALA A 131 -1.87 -16.25 -11.78
N PRO A 132 -1.74 -17.56 -12.02
CA PRO A 132 -2.23 -18.20 -13.24
C PRO A 132 -3.77 -18.35 -13.27
N ARG A 133 -4.43 -18.00 -12.18
CA ARG A 133 -5.89 -18.09 -12.00
C ARG A 133 -6.38 -16.99 -11.07
N ALA A 134 -7.66 -16.64 -11.19
CA ALA A 134 -8.31 -15.72 -10.29
C ALA A 134 -8.39 -16.32 -8.88
N LEU A 135 -7.61 -15.77 -7.94
CA LEU A 135 -7.59 -16.21 -6.53
C LEU A 135 -8.89 -15.85 -5.81
N PHE A 136 -9.54 -14.79 -6.25
CA PHE A 136 -10.77 -14.23 -5.68
C PHE A 136 -12.00 -14.47 -6.55
N GLY A 137 -11.88 -15.19 -7.66
CA GLY A 137 -12.94 -15.38 -8.65
C GLY A 137 -14.20 -16.09 -8.11
N ALA A 138 -14.07 -16.98 -7.12
CA ALA A 138 -15.21 -17.62 -6.49
C ALA A 138 -16.05 -16.66 -5.63
N MET A 139 -15.46 -15.54 -5.19
CA MET A 139 -16.07 -14.56 -4.30
C MET A 139 -16.73 -13.42 -5.09
N MET A 140 -16.28 -13.20 -6.33
CA MET A 140 -16.86 -12.22 -7.26
C MET A 140 -18.07 -12.77 -8.06
N ARG A 141 -18.44 -14.03 -7.83
CA ARG A 141 -19.63 -14.62 -8.44
C ARG A 141 -20.88 -14.13 -7.73
N GLY A 142 -21.31 -12.91 -8.08
CA GLY A 142 -22.67 -12.46 -7.81
C GLY A 142 -23.68 -13.11 -8.79
N PRO A 143 -24.97 -12.79 -8.67
CA PRO A 143 -26.01 -13.26 -9.60
C PRO A 143 -25.76 -12.85 -11.05
N ASP A 144 -24.98 -11.80 -11.28
CA ASP A 144 -24.48 -11.39 -12.59
C ASP A 144 -23.12 -12.08 -12.81
N MET A 145 -23.13 -13.20 -13.49
CA MET A 145 -21.98 -14.07 -13.77
C MET A 145 -20.80 -13.31 -14.40
N VAL A 146 -19.95 -12.69 -13.56
CA VAL A 146 -18.67 -12.16 -14.01
C VAL A 146 -17.82 -13.33 -14.52
N SER A 147 -17.34 -13.24 -15.73
CA SER A 147 -16.54 -14.31 -16.33
C SER A 147 -15.23 -14.52 -15.56
N MET A 148 -14.70 -15.74 -15.57
CA MET A 148 -13.40 -16.05 -14.93
C MET A 148 -12.26 -15.19 -15.49
N SER A 149 -12.35 -14.80 -16.76
CA SER A 149 -11.38 -13.93 -17.44
C SER A 149 -11.45 -12.48 -16.94
N GLU A 150 -12.64 -11.93 -16.74
CA GLU A 150 -12.83 -10.59 -16.18
C GLU A 150 -12.36 -10.51 -14.73
N SER A 151 -12.64 -11.52 -13.92
CA SER A 151 -12.16 -11.64 -12.54
C SER A 151 -10.63 -11.72 -12.46
N LEU A 152 -9.98 -12.42 -13.42
CA LEU A 152 -8.51 -12.46 -13.51
C LEU A 152 -7.94 -11.11 -13.95
N ALA A 153 -8.57 -10.44 -14.93
CA ALA A 153 -8.14 -9.14 -15.40
C ALA A 153 -8.22 -8.07 -14.29
N ASP A 154 -9.29 -8.05 -13.51
CA ASP A 154 -9.45 -7.16 -12.36
C ASP A 154 -8.38 -7.43 -11.28
N GLN A 155 -8.10 -8.71 -10.99
CA GLN A 155 -7.04 -9.08 -10.05
C GLN A 155 -5.65 -8.62 -10.55
N GLN A 156 -5.36 -8.78 -11.83
CA GLN A 156 -4.10 -8.34 -12.42
C GLN A 156 -3.97 -6.82 -12.39
N LEU A 157 -5.05 -6.10 -12.69
CA LEU A 157 -5.09 -4.64 -12.59
C LEU A 157 -4.85 -4.18 -11.13
N ALA A 158 -5.52 -4.78 -10.17
CA ALA A 158 -5.31 -4.52 -8.75
C ALA A 158 -3.85 -4.73 -8.34
N GLY A 159 -3.25 -5.84 -8.76
CA GLY A 159 -1.83 -6.14 -8.51
C GLY A 159 -0.89 -5.15 -9.20
N LEU A 160 -1.19 -4.72 -10.42
CA LEU A 160 -0.39 -3.74 -11.17
C LEU A 160 -0.43 -2.36 -10.49
N VAL A 161 -1.60 -1.92 -10.03
CA VAL A 161 -1.73 -0.68 -9.25
C VAL A 161 -0.87 -0.73 -8.00
N MET A 162 -0.88 -1.84 -7.25
CA MET A 162 -0.01 -2.02 -6.09
C MET A 162 1.47 -1.99 -6.47
N LEU A 163 1.84 -2.65 -7.57
CA LEU A 163 3.22 -2.75 -8.03
C LEU A 163 3.82 -1.39 -8.43
N VAL A 164 2.99 -0.46 -8.89
CA VAL A 164 3.42 0.89 -9.31
C VAL A 164 3.32 1.89 -8.18
N VAL A 165 2.17 1.99 -7.52
CA VAL A 165 1.89 3.05 -6.53
C VAL A 165 2.71 2.88 -5.26
N CYS A 166 2.82 1.66 -4.74
CA CYS A 166 3.54 1.45 -3.48
C CYS A 166 5.04 1.79 -3.58
N PRO A 167 5.81 1.26 -4.55
CA PRO A 167 7.21 1.63 -4.68
C PRO A 167 7.40 3.13 -4.89
N LEU A 168 6.54 3.74 -5.71
CA LEU A 168 6.64 5.17 -5.98
C LEU A 168 6.61 5.98 -4.68
N ILE A 169 5.70 5.67 -3.78
CA ILE A 169 5.54 6.39 -2.52
C ILE A 169 6.66 6.06 -1.52
N TYR A 170 6.93 4.77 -1.30
CA TYR A 170 7.92 4.34 -0.31
C TYR A 170 9.35 4.69 -0.72
N VAL A 171 9.70 4.48 -1.99
CA VAL A 171 11.04 4.82 -2.50
C VAL A 171 11.24 6.32 -2.55
N THR A 172 10.26 7.10 -3.02
CA THR A 172 10.35 8.56 -3.02
C THR A 172 10.51 9.10 -1.59
N SER A 173 9.72 8.58 -0.64
CA SER A 173 9.86 8.95 0.78
C SER A 173 11.24 8.60 1.33
N GLY A 174 11.77 7.43 0.97
CA GLY A 174 13.11 7.00 1.34
C GLY A 174 14.20 7.90 0.76
N ILE A 175 14.09 8.28 -0.51
CA ILE A 175 15.03 9.20 -1.18
C ILE A 175 15.00 10.58 -0.52
N VAL A 176 13.82 11.13 -0.28
CA VAL A 176 13.67 12.43 0.40
C VAL A 176 14.31 12.40 1.80
N LEU A 177 14.09 11.32 2.53
CA LEU A 177 14.65 11.18 3.88
C LEU A 177 16.17 11.02 3.85
N ALA A 178 16.71 10.24 2.92
CA ALA A 178 18.13 10.06 2.70
C ALA A 178 18.82 11.37 2.28
N SER A 179 18.25 12.11 1.33
CA SER A 179 18.78 13.38 0.87
C SER A 179 18.87 14.41 2.01
N ARG A 180 17.81 14.52 2.82
CA ARG A 180 17.82 15.40 4.00
C ARG A 180 18.84 14.96 5.04
N TRP A 181 19.08 13.68 5.19
CA TRP A 181 20.09 13.15 6.11
C TRP A 181 21.50 13.51 5.64
N PHE A 182 21.81 13.32 4.37
CA PHE A 182 23.10 13.69 3.79
C PHE A 182 23.40 15.20 3.96
N LEU A 183 22.44 16.04 3.63
CA LEU A 183 22.59 17.50 3.76
C LEU A 183 22.85 17.93 5.21
N THR A 184 22.23 17.29 6.19
CA THR A 184 22.49 17.58 7.61
C THR A 184 23.88 17.14 8.06
N MET A 185 24.38 16.00 7.60
CA MET A 185 25.74 15.52 7.89
C MET A 185 26.80 16.42 7.29
N GLU A 186 26.60 16.86 6.05
CA GLU A 186 27.52 17.77 5.36
C GLU A 186 27.58 19.13 6.07
N ALA A 187 26.45 19.68 6.51
CA ALA A 187 26.41 20.93 7.25
C ALA A 187 27.13 20.81 8.61
N GLN A 188 27.02 19.69 9.31
CA GLN A 188 27.75 19.44 10.56
C GLN A 188 29.27 19.34 10.32
N SER A 189 29.68 18.59 9.31
CA SER A 189 31.11 18.45 8.97
C SER A 189 31.78 19.79 8.63
N ARG A 190 31.05 20.72 8.00
CA ARG A 190 31.54 22.07 7.70
C ARG A 190 31.61 23.00 8.92
N ALA A 191 30.82 22.71 9.96
CA ALA A 191 30.80 23.51 11.18
C ALA A 191 31.92 23.10 12.17
N ASP A 192 32.39 21.86 12.05
CA ASP A 192 33.41 21.25 12.92
C ASP A 192 34.83 21.38 12.35
N GLY A 193 35.02 21.89 11.12
CA GLY A 193 36.31 22.11 10.45
C GLY A 193 36.63 23.58 10.26
#